data_5862e7da6de473198de22c35597520e6
#
_entry.id   5862e7da6de473198de22c35597520e6
#
_cell.length_a   1.000
_cell.length_b   1.000
_cell.length_c   1.000
_cell.angle_alpha   90.00
_cell.angle_beta   90.00
_cell.angle_gamma   90.00
#
_symmetry.space_group_name_H-M   'P 1'
#
loop_
_entity.id
_entity.type
_entity.pdbx_description
1 polymer ?
#
loop_
_entity_poly.entity_id
_entity_poly.type
_entity_poly.pdbx_seq_one_letter_code
_entity_poly.pdbx_strand_id
1 'polypeptide(L)'
;MKLSLKPKQKLQLGFTMLELMIAVAIFMIICGAIFRLLGNSQKQFSTESRLLASFQEARLGLDQIVRDANTAGYPPQNHFTVLPAANLYAVGPLGWQPGYAAGVPCLIGTAGGGTCLTPTDFDVIFEGDINDGNGVSWIRYQLQGTTLFRGAVPKTAGPDPWAATAPANVMLPYVTNVMNNATAAQIATFQAAYPTMFPGGVAQPVFQFYCDAPAGTVLCQNAGASNSPSNVRDVQIRLIVMAQQNDMRTNRVRLVELNGRGHRLNPNQ
;
A
#
# COMPACT_ATOMS: atom_id res chain seq x y z
N MET A 1 92.97 2.01 32.30
CA MET A 1 92.74 1.05 31.24
C MET A 1 91.22 1.10 30.91
N LYS A 2 90.78 1.82 29.84
CA LYS A 2 89.38 1.99 29.45
C LYS A 2 89.11 0.99 28.32
N LEU A 3 88.32 -0.02 28.58
CA LEU A 3 87.80 -0.93 27.55
C LEU A 3 86.68 -0.24 26.78
N SER A 4 86.94 0.02 25.51
CA SER A 4 85.99 0.53 24.58
C SER A 4 85.17 -0.65 24.00
N LEU A 5 83.92 -0.80 24.43
CA LEU A 5 82.98 -1.73 23.82
C LEU A 5 82.50 -1.15 22.43
N LYS A 6 82.93 -1.79 21.36
CA LYS A 6 82.38 -1.48 19.99
C LYS A 6 80.92 -1.93 19.89
N PRO A 7 80.01 -1.09 19.36
CA PRO A 7 78.66 -1.50 19.18
C PRO A 7 78.60 -2.57 18.08
N LYS A 8 77.90 -3.69 18.37
CA LYS A 8 77.56 -4.72 17.40
C LYS A 8 76.67 -4.13 16.33
N GLN A 9 77.20 -3.94 15.14
CA GLN A 9 76.38 -3.66 13.93
C GLN A 9 75.46 -4.83 13.70
N LYS A 10 74.11 -4.61 13.85
CA LYS A 10 73.10 -5.55 13.43
C LYS A 10 73.14 -5.56 11.89
N LEU A 11 73.51 -6.68 11.28
CA LEU A 11 73.36 -6.95 9.86
C LEU A 11 71.86 -6.79 9.52
N GLN A 12 71.54 -5.74 8.80
CA GLN A 12 70.25 -5.60 8.17
C GLN A 12 70.23 -6.58 7.00
N LEU A 13 69.56 -7.72 7.20
CA LEU A 13 69.25 -8.65 6.15
C LEU A 13 68.18 -7.99 5.26
N GLY A 14 68.56 -7.61 4.07
CA GLY A 14 67.63 -7.10 3.05
C GLY A 14 66.65 -8.19 2.60
N PHE A 15 65.43 -7.80 2.28
CA PHE A 15 64.43 -8.71 1.71
C PHE A 15 64.94 -9.35 0.41
N THR A 16 64.73 -10.64 0.30
CA THR A 16 65.03 -11.37 -0.97
C THR A 16 63.95 -11.06 -1.99
N MET A 17 64.31 -11.08 -3.28
CA MET A 17 63.39 -10.86 -4.37
C MET A 17 62.23 -11.88 -4.36
N LEU A 18 62.50 -13.09 -3.86
CA LEU A 18 61.53 -14.17 -3.71
C LEU A 18 60.49 -13.84 -2.61
N GLU A 19 60.92 -13.31 -1.47
CA GLU A 19 60.03 -12.88 -0.38
C GLU A 19 59.09 -11.78 -0.82
N LEU A 20 59.59 -10.80 -1.62
CA LEU A 20 58.80 -9.74 -2.18
C LEU A 20 57.71 -10.27 -3.14
N MET A 21 58.06 -11.23 -4.01
CA MET A 21 57.09 -11.84 -4.93
C MET A 21 55.99 -12.60 -4.18
N ILE A 22 56.35 -13.36 -3.14
CA ILE A 22 55.37 -14.07 -2.31
C ILE A 22 54.45 -13.11 -1.57
N ALA A 23 55.01 -12.04 -0.98
CA ALA A 23 54.24 -11.03 -0.27
C ALA A 23 53.23 -10.33 -1.19
N VAL A 24 53.65 -9.95 -2.40
CA VAL A 24 52.76 -9.35 -3.41
C VAL A 24 51.68 -10.32 -3.85
N ALA A 25 52.00 -11.59 -4.06
CA ALA A 25 51.00 -12.59 -4.45
C ALA A 25 49.93 -12.78 -3.37
N ILE A 26 50.31 -12.90 -2.10
CA ILE A 26 49.41 -13.00 -0.96
C ILE A 26 48.57 -11.72 -0.83
N PHE A 27 49.18 -10.54 -1.00
CA PHE A 27 48.49 -9.27 -0.94
C PHE A 27 47.39 -9.16 -2.05
N MET A 28 47.70 -9.58 -3.27
CA MET A 28 46.71 -9.60 -4.37
C MET A 28 45.52 -10.52 -4.07
N ILE A 29 45.75 -11.71 -3.47
CA ILE A 29 44.70 -12.64 -3.08
C ILE A 29 43.80 -12.00 -2.01
N ILE A 30 44.38 -11.37 -0.99
CA ILE A 30 43.65 -10.70 0.08
C ILE A 30 42.84 -9.52 -0.49
N CYS A 31 43.46 -8.68 -1.32
CA CYS A 31 42.75 -7.58 -1.98
C CYS A 31 41.59 -8.10 -2.85
N GLY A 32 41.78 -9.15 -3.63
CA GLY A 32 40.73 -9.77 -4.42
C GLY A 32 39.54 -10.26 -3.57
N ALA A 33 39.83 -10.87 -2.41
CA ALA A 33 38.79 -11.30 -1.46
C ALA A 33 38.02 -10.11 -0.87
N ILE A 34 38.72 -9.05 -0.47
CA ILE A 34 38.12 -7.81 0.05
C ILE A 34 37.23 -7.16 -1.00
N PHE A 35 37.68 -7.02 -2.25
CA PHE A 35 36.87 -6.42 -3.31
C PHE A 35 35.60 -7.23 -3.62
N ARG A 36 35.65 -8.56 -3.58
CA ARG A 36 34.48 -9.42 -3.69
C ARG A 36 33.49 -9.20 -2.55
N LEU A 37 33.98 -9.12 -1.31
CA LEU A 37 33.15 -8.87 -0.13
C LEU A 37 32.46 -7.51 -0.21
N LEU A 38 33.21 -6.45 -0.57
CA LEU A 38 32.68 -5.11 -0.74
C LEU A 38 31.62 -5.05 -1.86
N GLY A 39 31.86 -5.67 -3.00
CA GLY A 39 30.91 -5.73 -4.08
C GLY A 39 29.60 -6.44 -3.71
N ASN A 40 29.66 -7.53 -2.97
CA ASN A 40 28.49 -8.23 -2.46
C ASN A 40 27.74 -7.38 -1.41
N SER A 41 28.45 -6.73 -0.51
CA SER A 41 27.87 -5.86 0.52
C SER A 41 27.15 -4.65 -0.12
N GLN A 42 27.75 -4.01 -1.12
CA GLN A 42 27.12 -2.90 -1.84
C GLN A 42 25.83 -3.33 -2.57
N LYS A 43 25.83 -4.50 -3.20
CA LYS A 43 24.63 -5.06 -3.84
C LYS A 43 23.52 -5.33 -2.82
N GLN A 44 23.84 -5.94 -1.68
CA GLN A 44 22.89 -6.19 -0.61
C GLN A 44 22.29 -4.88 -0.09
N PHE A 45 23.14 -3.89 0.23
CA PHE A 45 22.69 -2.59 0.70
C PHE A 45 21.76 -1.88 -0.31
N SER A 46 22.12 -1.90 -1.60
CA SER A 46 21.28 -1.33 -2.66
C SER A 46 19.92 -2.02 -2.75
N THR A 47 19.88 -3.36 -2.64
CA THR A 47 18.65 -4.14 -2.69
C THR A 47 17.76 -3.86 -1.47
N GLU A 48 18.33 -3.84 -0.27
CA GLU A 48 17.59 -3.54 0.96
C GLU A 48 17.08 -2.10 0.99
N SER A 49 17.86 -1.14 0.53
CA SER A 49 17.45 0.26 0.44
C SER A 49 16.25 0.45 -0.48
N ARG A 50 16.26 -0.17 -1.66
CA ARG A 50 15.12 -0.11 -2.59
C ARG A 50 13.88 -0.81 -2.04
N LEU A 51 14.06 -1.93 -1.35
CA LEU A 51 12.98 -2.64 -0.68
C LEU A 51 12.32 -1.78 0.40
N LEU A 52 13.12 -1.14 1.24
CA LEU A 52 12.61 -0.23 2.25
C LEU A 52 11.87 0.96 1.62
N ALA A 53 12.40 1.55 0.55
CA ALA A 53 11.77 2.66 -0.14
C ALA A 53 10.38 2.28 -0.69
N SER A 54 10.24 1.11 -1.33
CA SER A 54 8.94 0.67 -1.86
C SER A 54 7.91 0.40 -0.76
N PHE A 55 8.33 -0.11 0.40
CA PHE A 55 7.41 -0.32 1.53
C PHE A 55 7.04 0.98 2.24
N GLN A 56 7.96 1.94 2.31
CA GLN A 56 7.65 3.27 2.83
C GLN A 56 6.65 4.00 1.95
N GLU A 57 6.78 3.93 0.62
CA GLU A 57 5.81 4.46 -0.34
C GLU A 57 4.42 3.84 -0.12
N ALA A 58 4.35 2.51 -0.05
CA ALA A 58 3.10 1.81 0.18
C ALA A 58 2.46 2.17 1.53
N ARG A 59 3.26 2.37 2.58
CA ARG A 59 2.78 2.79 3.90
C ARG A 59 2.23 4.21 3.88
N LEU A 60 2.92 5.14 3.24
CA LEU A 60 2.41 6.51 3.06
C LEU A 60 1.10 6.50 2.26
N GLY A 61 1.03 5.64 1.23
CA GLY A 61 -0.20 5.42 0.48
C GLY A 61 -1.34 4.92 1.36
N LEU A 62 -1.09 3.91 2.19
CA LEU A 62 -2.08 3.38 3.13
C LEU A 62 -2.55 4.45 4.14
N ASP A 63 -1.61 5.20 4.71
CA ASP A 63 -1.92 6.25 5.69
C ASP A 63 -2.81 7.35 5.07
N GLN A 64 -2.64 7.65 3.79
CA GLN A 64 -3.52 8.60 3.09
C GLN A 64 -4.91 8.00 2.84
N ILE A 65 -5.00 6.72 2.40
CA ILE A 65 -6.29 6.05 2.21
C ILE A 65 -7.08 6.05 3.53
N VAL A 66 -6.41 5.75 4.64
CA VAL A 66 -7.04 5.77 5.97
C VAL A 66 -7.52 7.17 6.35
N ARG A 67 -6.75 8.21 6.03
CA ARG A 67 -7.17 9.61 6.27
C ARG A 67 -8.40 9.96 5.43
N ASP A 68 -8.37 9.66 4.14
CA ASP A 68 -9.50 9.93 3.25
C ASP A 68 -10.76 9.15 3.70
N ALA A 69 -10.60 7.91 4.17
CA ALA A 69 -11.70 7.12 4.72
C ALA A 69 -12.26 7.71 6.03
N ASN A 70 -11.41 8.29 6.89
CA ASN A 70 -11.84 8.93 8.13
C ASN A 70 -12.60 10.24 7.89
N THR A 71 -12.27 10.97 6.82
CA THR A 71 -12.98 12.20 6.44
C THR A 71 -14.25 11.93 5.62
N ALA A 72 -14.48 10.68 5.23
CA ALA A 72 -15.64 10.28 4.45
C ALA A 72 -16.96 10.62 5.17
N GLY A 73 -17.91 11.25 4.46
CA GLY A 73 -19.16 11.72 4.99
C GLY A 73 -19.11 13.09 5.69
N TYR A 74 -18.00 13.82 5.62
CA TYR A 74 -17.89 15.13 6.25
C TYR A 74 -17.73 16.25 5.18
N PRO A 75 -18.36 17.44 5.39
CA PRO A 75 -19.40 17.72 6.37
C PRO A 75 -20.75 17.11 6.01
N PRO A 76 -21.49 16.55 6.96
CA PRO A 76 -22.80 15.98 6.70
C PRO A 76 -23.89 17.04 6.50
N GLN A 77 -25.02 16.66 5.89
CA GLN A 77 -26.16 17.55 5.68
C GLN A 77 -26.67 18.19 6.97
N ASN A 78 -26.74 17.43 8.03
CA ASN A 78 -27.22 17.89 9.35
C ASN A 78 -26.27 18.85 10.07
N HIS A 79 -25.07 19.08 9.53
CA HIS A 79 -24.17 20.12 10.02
C HIS A 79 -24.69 21.53 9.75
N PHE A 80 -25.57 21.70 8.79
CA PHE A 80 -26.05 23.00 8.34
C PHE A 80 -27.49 23.25 8.75
N THR A 81 -27.77 24.42 9.33
CA THR A 81 -29.15 24.86 9.66
C THR A 81 -29.93 25.15 8.39
N VAL A 82 -29.26 25.67 7.36
CA VAL A 82 -29.79 25.89 6.02
C VAL A 82 -28.84 25.21 5.06
N LEU A 83 -29.34 24.29 4.23
CA LEU A 83 -28.50 23.54 3.30
C LEU A 83 -27.83 24.49 2.30
N PRO A 84 -26.48 24.46 2.23
CA PRO A 84 -25.75 25.21 1.21
C PRO A 84 -25.86 24.52 -0.17
N ALA A 85 -25.06 24.96 -1.12
CA ALA A 85 -24.93 24.29 -2.41
C ALA A 85 -24.47 22.82 -2.20
N ALA A 86 -24.97 21.90 -3.05
CA ALA A 86 -24.79 20.46 -2.87
C ALA A 86 -23.32 19.98 -2.89
N ASN A 87 -22.43 20.79 -3.43
CA ASN A 87 -20.97 20.53 -3.40
C ASN A 87 -20.28 20.86 -2.06
N LEU A 88 -21.01 21.42 -1.09
CA LEU A 88 -20.43 21.82 0.18
C LEU A 88 -20.76 20.86 1.34
N TYR A 89 -21.49 19.79 1.07
CA TYR A 89 -21.78 18.77 2.06
C TYR A 89 -21.73 17.38 1.43
N ALA A 90 -21.40 16.37 2.23
CA ALA A 90 -21.45 14.97 1.82
C ALA A 90 -22.88 14.42 2.00
N VAL A 91 -23.39 13.67 1.03
CA VAL A 91 -24.66 12.94 1.11
C VAL A 91 -24.47 11.61 1.81
N GLY A 92 -23.32 11.02 1.65
CA GLY A 92 -22.93 9.77 2.31
C GLY A 92 -21.41 9.63 2.42
N PRO A 93 -20.92 8.61 3.13
CA PRO A 93 -19.48 8.39 3.28
C PRO A 93 -18.84 7.87 2.00
N LEU A 94 -19.61 7.14 1.19
CA LEU A 94 -19.16 6.50 -0.03
C LEU A 94 -20.04 6.92 -1.20
N GLY A 95 -19.39 7.20 -2.32
CA GLY A 95 -20.08 7.22 -3.59
C GLY A 95 -20.33 5.79 -4.07
N TRP A 96 -21.45 5.54 -4.74
CA TRP A 96 -21.71 4.23 -5.30
C TRP A 96 -22.33 4.24 -6.70
N GLN A 97 -22.21 3.14 -7.39
CA GLN A 97 -22.85 2.92 -8.68
C GLN A 97 -23.68 1.61 -8.62
N PRO A 98 -24.92 1.62 -9.11
CA PRO A 98 -25.67 2.80 -9.55
C PRO A 98 -25.94 3.75 -8.38
N GLY A 99 -25.86 5.06 -8.61
CA GLY A 99 -26.09 6.08 -7.60
C GLY A 99 -27.54 6.11 -7.08
N TYR A 100 -27.82 6.95 -6.08
CA TYR A 100 -29.14 7.13 -5.45
C TYR A 100 -30.26 7.41 -6.45
N ALA A 101 -29.98 8.10 -7.55
CA ALA A 101 -30.96 8.46 -8.56
C ALA A 101 -31.44 7.29 -9.44
N ALA A 102 -30.79 6.14 -9.40
CA ALA A 102 -31.12 5.02 -10.27
C ALA A 102 -32.31 4.18 -9.79
N GLY A 103 -32.84 4.44 -8.58
CA GLY A 103 -33.95 3.68 -8.01
C GLY A 103 -33.66 2.21 -7.73
N VAL A 104 -32.43 1.76 -7.97
CA VAL A 104 -31.98 0.39 -7.73
C VAL A 104 -31.07 0.41 -6.50
N PRO A 105 -31.40 -0.34 -5.43
CA PRO A 105 -30.55 -0.42 -4.27
C PRO A 105 -29.22 -1.08 -4.64
N CYS A 106 -28.13 -0.41 -4.36
CA CYS A 106 -26.78 -0.97 -4.48
C CYS A 106 -26.45 -1.70 -3.16
N LEU A 107 -26.16 -2.97 -3.25
CA LEU A 107 -25.79 -3.82 -2.11
C LEU A 107 -24.31 -4.25 -2.24
N ILE A 108 -23.55 -4.12 -1.16
CA ILE A 108 -22.13 -4.52 -1.11
C ILE A 108 -22.04 -6.04 -0.96
N GLY A 109 -21.18 -6.66 -1.79
CA GLY A 109 -20.88 -8.09 -1.73
C GLY A 109 -21.88 -8.97 -2.45
N THR A 110 -21.51 -10.25 -2.57
CA THR A 110 -22.23 -11.23 -3.38
C THR A 110 -23.28 -12.04 -2.60
N ALA A 111 -23.24 -12.03 -1.28
CA ALA A 111 -24.08 -12.89 -0.43
C ALA A 111 -25.58 -12.57 -0.49
N GLY A 112 -25.98 -11.44 -1.05
CA GLY A 112 -27.37 -11.04 -1.24
C GLY A 112 -27.68 -10.57 -2.68
N GLY A 113 -26.88 -10.98 -3.67
CA GLY A 113 -27.01 -10.48 -5.02
C GLY A 113 -26.48 -9.04 -5.14
N GLY A 114 -25.25 -8.84 -4.66
CA GLY A 114 -24.58 -7.52 -4.71
C GLY A 114 -24.72 -6.88 -6.08
N THR A 115 -25.24 -5.66 -6.10
CA THR A 115 -25.55 -4.91 -7.32
C THR A 115 -24.64 -3.69 -7.49
N CYS A 116 -23.76 -3.46 -6.48
CA CYS A 116 -22.81 -2.36 -6.59
C CYS A 116 -21.72 -2.66 -7.61
N LEU A 117 -21.57 -1.78 -8.59
CA LEU A 117 -20.36 -1.73 -9.42
C LEU A 117 -19.21 -1.04 -8.68
N THR A 118 -19.54 -0.15 -7.75
CA THR A 118 -18.67 0.51 -6.77
C THR A 118 -19.55 0.84 -5.56
N PRO A 119 -19.11 0.56 -4.32
CA PRO A 119 -17.82 -0.02 -3.91
C PRO A 119 -17.70 -1.54 -4.15
N THR A 120 -16.46 -1.99 -4.37
CA THR A 120 -16.09 -3.40 -4.50
C THR A 120 -14.83 -3.71 -3.69
N ASP A 121 -14.39 -4.94 -3.68
CA ASP A 121 -13.13 -5.37 -3.05
C ASP A 121 -11.90 -4.60 -3.56
N PHE A 122 -11.98 -4.01 -4.77
CA PHE A 122 -10.85 -3.36 -5.44
C PHE A 122 -11.12 -1.93 -5.90
N ASP A 123 -12.30 -1.40 -5.62
CA ASP A 123 -12.72 -0.07 -6.08
C ASP A 123 -13.59 0.60 -5.02
N VAL A 124 -13.25 1.81 -4.61
CA VAL A 124 -14.00 2.60 -3.65
C VAL A 124 -13.97 4.08 -4.01
N ILE A 125 -15.07 4.78 -3.77
CA ILE A 125 -15.16 6.22 -3.89
C ILE A 125 -15.55 6.77 -2.52
N PHE A 126 -14.67 7.53 -1.89
CA PHE A 126 -14.98 8.30 -0.69
C PHE A 126 -15.57 9.65 -1.10
N GLU A 127 -16.56 10.11 -0.34
CA GLU A 127 -17.11 11.45 -0.46
C GLU A 127 -16.80 12.23 0.81
N GLY A 128 -16.00 13.27 0.72
CA GLY A 128 -15.59 14.04 1.88
C GLY A 128 -14.79 15.29 1.52
N ASP A 129 -14.66 16.20 2.45
CA ASP A 129 -13.84 17.39 2.30
C ASP A 129 -12.37 17.04 2.58
N ILE A 130 -11.53 17.21 1.57
CA ILE A 130 -10.07 17.03 1.67
C ILE A 130 -9.35 18.33 2.06
N ASN A 131 -10.13 19.35 2.41
CA ASN A 131 -9.61 20.65 2.83
C ASN A 131 -8.75 21.37 1.75
N ASP A 132 -9.13 21.21 0.49
CA ASP A 132 -8.50 21.88 -0.65
C ASP A 132 -9.14 23.23 -1.00
N GLY A 133 -10.15 23.65 -0.25
CA GLY A 133 -10.92 24.89 -0.44
C GLY A 133 -12.04 24.79 -1.47
N ASN A 134 -12.25 23.63 -2.10
CA ASN A 134 -13.29 23.41 -3.11
C ASN A 134 -14.58 22.79 -2.53
N GLY A 135 -14.61 22.52 -1.22
CA GLY A 135 -15.67 21.82 -0.55
C GLY A 135 -15.50 20.30 -0.64
N VAL A 136 -16.61 19.59 -0.75
CA VAL A 136 -16.57 18.12 -0.80
C VAL A 136 -16.01 17.64 -2.14
N SER A 137 -15.19 16.64 -2.07
CA SER A 137 -14.57 15.97 -3.21
C SER A 137 -14.95 14.49 -3.25
N TRP A 138 -14.96 13.94 -4.45
CA TRP A 138 -15.02 12.50 -4.68
C TRP A 138 -13.61 11.96 -4.89
N ILE A 139 -13.19 11.05 -4.02
CA ILE A 139 -11.86 10.47 -3.98
C ILE A 139 -11.99 9.00 -4.32
N ARG A 140 -11.53 8.61 -5.48
CA ARG A 140 -11.58 7.21 -5.94
C ARG A 140 -10.24 6.54 -5.76
N TYR A 141 -10.29 5.33 -5.24
CA TYR A 141 -9.19 4.37 -5.22
C TYR A 141 -9.59 3.13 -5.98
N GLN A 142 -8.79 2.74 -6.96
CA GLN A 142 -9.08 1.57 -7.80
C GLN A 142 -7.80 0.78 -8.05
N LEU A 143 -7.83 -0.52 -7.75
CA LEU A 143 -6.76 -1.43 -8.13
C LEU A 143 -6.97 -1.91 -9.57
N GLN A 144 -6.05 -1.55 -10.45
CA GLN A 144 -6.00 -2.02 -11.83
C GLN A 144 -4.71 -2.84 -12.03
N GLY A 145 -4.86 -4.14 -12.30
CA GLY A 145 -3.72 -5.05 -12.33
C GLY A 145 -2.99 -5.07 -10.98
N THR A 146 -1.75 -4.57 -10.96
CA THR A 146 -0.91 -4.49 -9.76
C THR A 146 -0.65 -3.05 -9.32
N THR A 147 -1.40 -2.09 -9.83
CA THR A 147 -1.25 -0.68 -9.46
C THR A 147 -2.56 -0.18 -8.85
N LEU A 148 -2.48 0.35 -7.65
CA LEU A 148 -3.56 1.08 -7.02
C LEU A 148 -3.50 2.53 -7.55
N PHE A 149 -4.57 2.97 -8.18
CA PHE A 149 -4.73 4.33 -8.67
C PHE A 149 -5.52 5.16 -7.68
N ARG A 150 -5.24 6.45 -7.63
CA ARG A 150 -6.00 7.46 -6.88
C ARG A 150 -6.37 8.62 -7.80
N GLY A 151 -7.59 9.09 -7.68
CA GLY A 151 -8.04 10.33 -8.29
C GLY A 151 -8.99 11.07 -7.35
N ALA A 152 -8.97 12.40 -7.41
CA ALA A 152 -9.90 13.24 -6.65
C ALA A 152 -10.44 14.33 -7.58
N VAL A 153 -11.75 14.58 -7.50
CA VAL A 153 -12.42 15.69 -8.21
C VAL A 153 -13.39 16.36 -7.25
N PRO A 154 -13.57 17.68 -7.35
CA PRO A 154 -14.62 18.39 -6.62
C PRO A 154 -15.99 17.79 -6.93
N LYS A 155 -16.83 17.67 -5.92
CA LYS A 155 -18.22 17.25 -6.08
C LYS A 155 -18.97 18.29 -6.91
N THR A 156 -19.66 17.84 -7.95
CA THR A 156 -20.55 18.69 -8.72
C THR A 156 -21.93 18.76 -8.05
N ALA A 157 -22.67 19.85 -8.27
CA ALA A 157 -24.04 19.97 -7.79
C ALA A 157 -24.91 18.86 -8.39
N GLY A 158 -25.57 18.08 -7.53
CA GLY A 158 -26.43 16.98 -7.94
C GLY A 158 -26.32 15.77 -7.02
N PRO A 159 -27.13 14.73 -7.25
CA PRO A 159 -27.04 13.51 -6.48
C PRO A 159 -25.71 12.79 -6.76
N ASP A 160 -25.39 11.89 -5.91
CA ASP A 160 -24.13 11.14 -5.77
C ASP A 160 -23.40 10.74 -7.03
N PRO A 161 -22.10 10.50 -6.87
CA PRO A 161 -21.23 10.18 -7.97
C PRO A 161 -21.73 8.94 -8.69
N TRP A 162 -22.14 9.13 -9.91
CA TRP A 162 -22.12 8.06 -10.87
C TRP A 162 -20.66 7.66 -11.04
N ALA A 163 -20.33 6.40 -11.00
CA ALA A 163 -18.96 5.96 -11.24
C ALA A 163 -18.37 6.47 -12.56
N ALA A 164 -19.23 6.83 -13.52
CA ALA A 164 -18.83 7.44 -14.79
C ALA A 164 -18.27 8.87 -14.64
N THR A 165 -18.68 9.61 -13.60
CA THR A 165 -18.22 10.99 -13.35
C THR A 165 -17.18 11.06 -12.26
N ALA A 166 -17.10 10.03 -11.41
CA ALA A 166 -15.99 9.90 -10.48
C ALA A 166 -14.69 9.71 -11.27
N PRO A 167 -13.62 10.27 -10.81
CA PRO A 167 -12.43 10.78 -11.47
C PRO A 167 -11.71 9.84 -12.42
N ALA A 168 -12.40 9.20 -13.35
CA ALA A 168 -11.79 8.28 -14.30
C ALA A 168 -10.65 8.93 -15.11
N ASN A 169 -10.80 10.22 -15.43
CA ASN A 169 -9.83 10.96 -16.25
C ASN A 169 -8.65 11.54 -15.45
N VAL A 170 -8.69 11.50 -14.12
CA VAL A 170 -7.64 12.06 -13.26
C VAL A 170 -7.00 10.99 -12.35
N MET A 171 -7.24 9.72 -12.66
CA MET A 171 -6.63 8.62 -11.93
C MET A 171 -5.13 8.53 -12.23
N LEU A 172 -4.33 8.68 -11.20
CA LEU A 172 -2.86 8.58 -11.28
C LEU A 172 -2.39 7.33 -10.51
N PRO A 173 -1.31 6.69 -10.95
CA PRO A 173 -0.67 5.63 -10.19
C PRO A 173 -0.31 6.13 -8.79
N TYR A 174 -0.72 5.40 -7.78
CA TYR A 174 -0.58 5.82 -6.39
C TYR A 174 0.27 4.86 -5.56
N VAL A 175 -0.05 3.57 -5.59
CA VAL A 175 0.80 2.52 -5.00
C VAL A 175 1.02 1.44 -6.05
N THR A 176 2.28 1.11 -6.30
CA THR A 176 2.66 0.10 -7.29
C THR A 176 2.97 -1.25 -6.63
N ASN A 177 3.00 -2.31 -7.43
CA ASN A 177 3.30 -3.68 -6.99
C ASN A 177 2.33 -4.22 -5.92
N VAL A 178 1.07 -3.85 -5.99
CA VAL A 178 -0.02 -4.37 -5.14
C VAL A 178 -0.50 -5.70 -5.70
N MET A 179 -0.30 -6.78 -4.98
CA MET A 179 -0.54 -8.17 -5.42
C MET A 179 -1.90 -8.72 -4.98
N ASN A 180 -2.75 -7.92 -4.38
CA ASN A 180 -4.08 -8.34 -3.89
C ASN A 180 -4.92 -9.05 -4.96
N ASN A 181 -4.88 -8.55 -6.21
CA ASN A 181 -5.59 -9.10 -7.36
C ASN A 181 -4.61 -9.61 -8.43
N ALA A 182 -3.54 -10.27 -8.01
CA ALA A 182 -2.59 -10.91 -8.92
C ALA A 182 -3.26 -12.04 -9.72
N THR A 183 -2.63 -12.46 -10.80
CA THR A 183 -3.13 -13.60 -11.60
C THR A 183 -3.16 -14.89 -10.79
N ALA A 184 -4.04 -15.82 -11.13
CA ALA A 184 -4.17 -17.11 -10.42
C ALA A 184 -2.82 -17.86 -10.34
N ALA A 185 -2.01 -17.80 -11.38
CA ALA A 185 -0.67 -18.42 -11.39
C ALA A 185 0.29 -17.75 -10.39
N GLN A 186 0.27 -16.43 -10.30
CA GLN A 186 1.06 -15.67 -9.32
C GLN A 186 0.59 -15.96 -7.90
N ILE A 187 -0.73 -15.95 -7.67
CA ILE A 187 -1.31 -16.26 -6.36
C ILE A 187 -0.92 -17.66 -5.90
N ALA A 188 -0.98 -18.68 -6.78
CA ALA A 188 -0.55 -20.03 -6.45
C ALA A 188 0.93 -20.08 -6.01
N THR A 189 1.78 -19.33 -6.71
CA THR A 189 3.21 -19.20 -6.36
C THR A 189 3.40 -18.50 -5.01
N PHE A 190 2.66 -17.43 -4.77
CA PHE A 190 2.72 -16.67 -3.51
C PHE A 190 2.15 -17.47 -2.34
N GLN A 191 1.05 -18.19 -2.54
CA GLN A 191 0.45 -19.03 -1.50
C GLN A 191 1.41 -20.11 -1.01
N ALA A 192 2.21 -20.70 -1.89
CA ALA A 192 3.20 -21.70 -1.49
C ALA A 192 4.27 -21.12 -0.53
N ALA A 193 4.61 -19.84 -0.69
CA ALA A 193 5.60 -19.14 0.15
C ALA A 193 4.97 -18.37 1.32
N TYR A 194 3.75 -17.88 1.15
CA TYR A 194 3.02 -16.99 2.06
C TYR A 194 1.56 -17.43 2.22
N PRO A 195 1.30 -18.61 2.81
CA PRO A 195 -0.06 -19.19 2.86
C PRO A 195 -1.07 -18.33 3.62
N THR A 196 -0.62 -17.54 4.59
CA THR A 196 -1.46 -16.64 5.39
C THR A 196 -1.88 -15.38 4.64
N MET A 197 -1.11 -14.94 3.65
CA MET A 197 -1.43 -13.75 2.85
C MET A 197 -2.49 -14.05 1.79
N PHE A 198 -2.52 -15.27 1.27
CA PHE A 198 -3.48 -15.72 0.24
C PHE A 198 -4.23 -16.97 0.70
N PRO A 199 -5.05 -16.87 1.75
CA PRO A 199 -5.83 -18.00 2.23
C PRO A 199 -6.75 -18.52 1.11
N GLY A 200 -6.77 -19.83 0.92
CA GLY A 200 -7.56 -20.47 -0.13
C GLY A 200 -6.99 -20.29 -1.56
N GLY A 201 -5.84 -19.63 -1.74
CA GLY A 201 -5.24 -19.44 -3.07
C GLY A 201 -6.07 -18.53 -3.98
N VAL A 202 -6.76 -17.56 -3.42
CA VAL A 202 -7.61 -16.62 -4.15
C VAL A 202 -7.14 -15.18 -3.97
N ALA A 203 -7.57 -14.30 -4.86
CA ALA A 203 -7.38 -12.85 -4.73
C ALA A 203 -7.89 -12.37 -3.36
N GLN A 204 -7.21 -11.38 -2.80
CA GLN A 204 -7.56 -10.83 -1.50
C GLN A 204 -8.08 -9.41 -1.65
N PRO A 205 -9.18 -9.05 -0.99
CA PRO A 205 -9.72 -7.70 -1.09
C PRO A 205 -8.70 -6.65 -0.64
N VAL A 206 -8.66 -5.53 -1.35
CA VAL A 206 -7.99 -4.31 -0.87
C VAL A 206 -8.90 -3.61 0.14
N PHE A 207 -10.20 -3.57 -0.14
CA PHE A 207 -11.20 -2.90 0.68
C PHE A 207 -12.20 -3.93 1.22
N GLN A 208 -12.38 -3.93 2.54
CA GLN A 208 -13.44 -4.67 3.21
C GLN A 208 -14.31 -3.68 3.98
N PHE A 209 -15.61 -3.78 3.77
CA PHE A 209 -16.59 -2.84 4.31
C PHE A 209 -17.33 -3.48 5.48
N TYR A 210 -17.42 -2.75 6.57
CA TYR A 210 -18.14 -3.15 7.78
C TYR A 210 -19.34 -2.24 7.96
N CYS A 211 -20.52 -2.82 8.00
CA CYS A 211 -21.79 -2.15 8.12
C CYS A 211 -22.34 -2.21 9.54
N ASP A 212 -23.12 -1.20 9.90
CA ASP A 212 -23.92 -1.25 11.13
C ASP A 212 -25.05 -2.29 11.00
N ALA A 213 -25.19 -3.13 12.02
CA ALA A 213 -26.26 -4.09 12.15
C ALA A 213 -26.82 -4.05 13.57
N PRO A 214 -28.03 -4.57 13.82
CA PRO A 214 -28.65 -4.55 15.14
C PRO A 214 -27.79 -5.16 16.25
N ALA A 215 -26.93 -6.12 15.90
CA ALA A 215 -26.01 -6.79 16.82
C ALA A 215 -24.62 -6.15 16.90
N GLY A 216 -24.40 -5.00 16.27
CA GLY A 216 -23.10 -4.32 16.19
C GLY A 216 -22.55 -4.26 14.77
N THR A 217 -21.27 -3.97 14.62
CA THR A 217 -20.63 -3.82 13.32
C THR A 217 -20.26 -5.18 12.73
N VAL A 218 -20.75 -5.50 11.55
CA VAL A 218 -20.49 -6.75 10.85
C VAL A 218 -19.97 -6.50 9.43
N LEU A 219 -19.32 -7.50 8.85
CA LEU A 219 -18.90 -7.42 7.45
C LEU A 219 -20.14 -7.18 6.56
N CYS A 220 -20.16 -6.15 5.74
CA CYS A 220 -21.33 -5.75 4.94
C CYS A 220 -21.87 -6.90 4.09
N GLN A 221 -21.00 -7.75 3.55
CA GLN A 221 -21.38 -8.94 2.80
C GLN A 221 -22.28 -9.91 3.57
N ASN A 222 -22.22 -9.87 4.91
CA ASN A 222 -22.99 -10.74 5.81
C ASN A 222 -24.15 -9.98 6.49
N ALA A 223 -24.32 -8.69 6.21
CA ALA A 223 -25.27 -7.83 6.91
C ALA A 223 -26.72 -7.94 6.37
N GLY A 224 -26.96 -8.73 5.33
CA GLY A 224 -28.29 -8.88 4.73
C GLY A 224 -28.84 -7.54 4.22
N ALA A 225 -29.99 -7.11 4.71
CA ALA A 225 -30.63 -5.84 4.31
C ALA A 225 -29.83 -4.59 4.71
N SER A 226 -28.85 -4.73 5.61
CA SER A 226 -27.99 -3.62 6.07
C SER A 226 -26.71 -3.42 5.25
N ASN A 227 -26.55 -4.13 4.13
CA ASN A 227 -25.36 -4.08 3.29
C ASN A 227 -25.37 -2.94 2.25
N SER A 228 -26.18 -1.93 2.45
CA SER A 228 -26.12 -0.69 1.65
C SER A 228 -24.83 0.09 1.92
N PRO A 229 -24.24 0.75 0.91
CA PRO A 229 -23.10 1.64 1.11
C PRO A 229 -23.33 2.75 2.12
N SER A 230 -24.57 3.22 2.31
CA SER A 230 -24.94 4.19 3.34
C SER A 230 -24.73 3.70 4.78
N ASN A 231 -24.77 2.38 4.98
CA ASN A 231 -24.61 1.76 6.28
C ASN A 231 -23.15 1.40 6.62
N VAL A 232 -22.22 1.69 5.72
CA VAL A 232 -20.79 1.42 5.96
C VAL A 232 -20.30 2.31 7.09
N ARG A 233 -19.75 1.68 8.12
CA ARG A 233 -19.16 2.33 9.28
C ARG A 233 -17.65 2.35 9.22
N ASP A 234 -17.05 1.21 8.86
CA ASP A 234 -15.62 1.06 8.79
C ASP A 234 -15.21 0.49 7.44
N VAL A 235 -14.07 0.94 6.98
CA VAL A 235 -13.38 0.38 5.81
C VAL A 235 -12.04 -0.15 6.28
N GLN A 236 -11.84 -1.46 6.17
CA GLN A 236 -10.52 -2.05 6.36
C GLN A 236 -9.79 -2.06 5.03
N ILE A 237 -8.57 -1.57 5.04
CA ILE A 237 -7.69 -1.50 3.89
C ILE A 237 -6.56 -2.52 4.09
N ARG A 238 -6.35 -3.38 3.11
CA ARG A 238 -5.30 -4.39 3.12
C ARG A 238 -4.50 -4.30 1.83
N LEU A 239 -3.22 -3.99 1.93
CA LEU A 239 -2.31 -3.94 0.79
C LEU A 239 -1.26 -5.05 0.94
N ILE A 240 -1.21 -5.95 -0.04
CA ILE A 240 -0.15 -6.96 -0.17
C ILE A 240 0.81 -6.44 -1.23
N VAL A 241 1.97 -5.94 -0.80
CA VAL A 241 2.93 -5.26 -1.69
C VAL A 241 4.13 -6.15 -1.94
N MET A 242 4.51 -6.26 -3.21
CA MET A 242 5.66 -7.01 -3.65
C MET A 242 6.89 -6.11 -3.75
N ALA A 243 8.01 -6.56 -3.23
CA ALA A 243 9.30 -5.92 -3.47
C ALA A 243 9.66 -5.97 -4.95
N GLN A 244 10.22 -4.88 -5.48
CA GLN A 244 10.64 -4.82 -6.89
C GLN A 244 11.77 -5.80 -7.25
N GLN A 245 12.53 -6.24 -6.26
CA GLN A 245 13.64 -7.17 -6.44
C GLN A 245 13.50 -8.36 -5.52
N ASN A 246 13.93 -9.52 -6.01
CA ASN A 246 14.01 -10.73 -5.20
C ASN A 246 15.06 -10.56 -4.09
N ASP A 247 14.82 -11.21 -2.97
CA ASP A 247 15.80 -11.37 -1.91
C ASP A 247 17.05 -12.09 -2.47
N MET A 248 18.21 -11.44 -2.40
CA MET A 248 19.45 -11.98 -2.98
C MET A 248 19.92 -13.27 -2.32
N ARG A 249 19.52 -13.54 -1.09
CA ARG A 249 19.91 -14.72 -0.33
C ARG A 249 19.04 -15.92 -0.67
N THR A 250 17.74 -15.71 -0.81
CA THR A 250 16.76 -16.76 -1.04
C THR A 250 16.30 -16.85 -2.49
N ASN A 251 16.63 -15.84 -3.30
CA ASN A 251 16.14 -15.61 -4.65
C ASN A 251 14.60 -15.66 -4.77
N ARG A 252 13.92 -15.37 -3.66
CA ARG A 252 12.46 -15.36 -3.58
C ARG A 252 11.92 -13.94 -3.58
N VAL A 253 10.74 -13.78 -4.14
CA VAL A 253 9.97 -12.55 -4.03
C VAL A 253 9.64 -12.29 -2.56
N ARG A 254 9.80 -11.05 -2.10
CA ARG A 254 9.35 -10.61 -0.77
C ARG A 254 8.01 -9.91 -0.88
N LEU A 255 7.06 -10.37 -0.08
CA LEU A 255 5.76 -9.73 0.10
C LEU A 255 5.67 -9.14 1.50
N VAL A 256 5.02 -8.00 1.62
CA VAL A 256 4.64 -7.38 2.89
C VAL A 256 3.16 -7.07 2.86
N GLU A 257 2.50 -7.38 3.96
CA GLU A 257 1.10 -7.04 4.19
C GLU A 257 1.03 -5.79 5.06
N LEU A 258 0.31 -4.79 4.58
CA LEU A 258 0.01 -3.55 5.28
C LEU A 258 -1.49 -3.49 5.52
N ASN A 259 -1.88 -3.25 6.76
CA ASN A 259 -3.27 -3.17 7.17
C ASN A 259 -3.56 -1.79 7.76
N GLY A 260 -4.68 -1.21 7.35
CA GLY A 260 -5.21 0.03 7.88
C GLY A 260 -6.72 -0.09 8.09
N ARG A 261 -7.29 0.79 8.91
CA ARG A 261 -8.74 0.87 9.11
C ARG A 261 -9.14 2.33 9.16
N GLY A 262 -10.04 2.71 8.25
CA GLY A 262 -10.74 3.98 8.29
C GLY A 262 -12.07 3.81 9.03
N HIS A 263 -12.34 4.71 9.97
CA HIS A 263 -13.58 4.73 10.73
C HIS A 263 -14.34 6.01 10.41
N ARG A 264 -15.58 5.87 9.97
CA ARG A 264 -16.45 7.01 9.72
C ARG A 264 -16.72 7.75 11.04
N LEU A 265 -16.32 9.03 11.09
CA LEU A 265 -16.48 9.85 12.29
C LEU A 265 -17.94 10.21 12.58
N ASN A 266 -18.81 10.16 11.58
CA ASN A 266 -20.20 10.56 11.69
C ASN A 266 -21.16 9.43 11.27
N PRO A 267 -21.46 8.46 12.16
CA PRO A 267 -22.24 7.27 11.83
C PRO A 267 -23.74 7.49 11.60
N ASN A 268 -24.28 8.65 11.96
CA ASN A 268 -25.72 8.93 11.97
C ASN A 268 -26.09 9.99 10.92
N GLN A 269 -25.97 9.66 9.67
CA GLN A 269 -26.55 10.44 8.56
C GLN A 269 -27.82 9.80 8.06
#